data_5bbc8eff327e412b6a6c414dc846d49e
#
_entry.id   5bbc8eff327e412b6a6c414dc846d49e
#
_cell.length_a   1.000
_cell.length_b   1.000
_cell.length_c   1.000
_cell.angle_alpha   90.00
_cell.angle_beta   90.00
_cell.angle_gamma   90.00
#
_symmetry.space_group_name_H-M   'P 1'
#
loop_
_entity.id
_entity.type
_entity.pdbx_description
1 polymer ?
#
loop_
_entity_poly.entity_id
_entity_poly.type
_entity_poly.pdbx_seq_one_letter_code
_entity_poly.pdbx_strand_id
1 'polypeptide(L)'
;KLLCIYIIVIFTGIIHAGSADTDTVQMTYESLQSQQTVLGTVWMQTSAEYRASVYQVFNFAKSRFIEEKSKNYEKKLAVIVDIDETVLDNIYTQAEYIKEGKNFSPKAWDEWRKAEKAAAMPGAVDFVNFIYENGGEVFYITNRKEAERKNTLDNLLKEKFKADNKHLIMKTGESSKESRRNQIEVDYHVAA
;
A
#
# COMPACT_ATOMS: atom_id res chain seq x y z
N LYS A 1 -30.01 -28.49 13.53
CA LYS A 1 -28.68 -29.18 13.58
C LYS A 1 -28.33 -29.57 12.15
N LEU A 2 -27.49 -28.77 11.48
CA LEU A 2 -26.95 -29.13 10.16
C LEU A 2 -25.69 -29.97 10.38
N LEU A 3 -25.72 -31.18 9.83
CA LEU A 3 -24.61 -32.12 9.86
C LEU A 3 -23.74 -31.83 8.64
N CYS A 4 -22.54 -31.21 8.84
CA CYS A 4 -21.56 -31.10 7.79
C CYS A 4 -20.86 -32.43 7.59
N ILE A 5 -21.11 -33.05 6.45
CA ILE A 5 -20.43 -34.29 6.03
C ILE A 5 -19.16 -33.85 5.30
N TYR A 6 -17.99 -34.11 5.91
CA TYR A 6 -16.70 -33.99 5.23
C TYR A 6 -16.49 -35.25 4.37
N ILE A 7 -16.49 -35.08 3.05
CA ILE A 7 -16.08 -36.15 2.13
C ILE A 7 -14.56 -36.12 2.01
N ILE A 8 -13.90 -37.05 2.68
CA ILE A 8 -12.46 -37.32 2.45
C ILE A 8 -12.40 -38.29 1.26
N VAL A 9 -11.97 -37.76 0.10
CA VAL A 9 -11.68 -38.61 -1.06
C VAL A 9 -10.25 -39.12 -0.92
N ILE A 10 -10.08 -40.36 -0.47
CA ILE A 10 -8.79 -41.05 -0.48
C ILE A 10 -8.62 -41.66 -1.87
N PHE A 11 -7.79 -41.04 -2.71
CA PHE A 11 -7.33 -41.64 -3.95
C PHE A 11 -6.20 -42.63 -3.65
N THR A 12 -6.49 -43.92 -3.53
CA THR A 12 -5.49 -44.99 -3.55
C THR A 12 -5.20 -45.36 -5.01
N GLY A 13 -4.37 -44.57 -5.68
CA GLY A 13 -3.79 -44.94 -6.97
C GLY A 13 -2.52 -45.75 -6.72
N ILE A 14 -2.52 -47.07 -7.00
CA ILE A 14 -1.31 -47.85 -7.09
C ILE A 14 -0.60 -47.40 -8.37
N ILE A 15 0.40 -46.55 -8.24
CA ILE A 15 1.29 -46.20 -9.33
C ILE A 15 2.46 -47.19 -9.27
N HIS A 16 2.63 -48.02 -10.29
CA HIS A 16 3.82 -48.82 -10.49
C HIS A 16 5.02 -47.86 -10.64
N ALA A 17 5.93 -47.91 -9.68
CA ALA A 17 7.18 -47.13 -9.68
C ALA A 17 8.14 -47.65 -10.72
N GLY A 18 8.11 -47.05 -11.91
CA GLY A 18 9.35 -46.86 -12.64
C GLY A 18 10.20 -45.88 -11.84
N SER A 19 11.49 -46.17 -11.58
CA SER A 19 12.41 -45.27 -10.94
C SER A 19 12.63 -44.00 -11.77
N ALA A 20 11.69 -43.07 -11.71
CA ALA A 20 11.94 -41.70 -12.04
C ALA A 20 12.56 -41.08 -10.79
N ASP A 21 13.74 -40.52 -10.93
CA ASP A 21 14.38 -39.65 -9.95
C ASP A 21 13.39 -38.48 -9.71
N THR A 22 12.52 -38.68 -8.73
CA THR A 22 11.61 -37.58 -8.32
C THR A 22 12.46 -36.66 -7.48
N ASP A 23 12.98 -35.60 -8.09
CA ASP A 23 13.46 -34.42 -7.38
C ASP A 23 12.31 -33.90 -6.49
N THR A 24 12.24 -34.47 -5.27
CA THR A 24 11.32 -33.96 -4.26
C THR A 24 11.89 -32.64 -3.74
N VAL A 25 11.35 -31.53 -4.27
CA VAL A 25 11.64 -30.21 -3.69
C VAL A 25 11.03 -30.14 -2.30
N GLN A 26 11.87 -30.21 -1.28
CA GLN A 26 11.47 -30.02 0.11
C GLN A 26 11.20 -28.52 0.31
N MET A 27 9.93 -28.16 0.43
CA MET A 27 9.51 -26.78 0.69
C MET A 27 9.25 -26.59 2.19
N THR A 28 9.84 -25.57 2.78
CA THR A 28 9.54 -25.21 4.18
C THR A 28 8.12 -24.64 4.28
N TYR A 29 7.51 -24.71 5.47
CA TYR A 29 6.20 -24.10 5.72
C TYR A 29 6.23 -22.59 5.42
N GLU A 30 7.31 -21.91 5.77
CA GLU A 30 7.50 -20.48 5.50
C GLU A 30 7.53 -20.17 4.00
N SER A 31 8.26 -20.98 3.22
CA SER A 31 8.28 -20.86 1.76
C SER A 31 6.91 -21.14 1.15
N LEU A 32 6.17 -22.13 1.65
CA LEU A 32 4.80 -22.40 1.19
C LEU A 32 3.87 -21.22 1.46
N GLN A 33 3.96 -20.58 2.63
CA GLN A 33 3.17 -19.40 2.94
C GLN A 33 3.52 -18.22 2.01
N SER A 34 4.79 -17.99 1.72
CA SER A 34 5.19 -16.91 0.80
C SER A 34 4.64 -17.11 -0.61
N GLN A 35 4.52 -18.36 -1.08
CA GLN A 35 3.95 -18.70 -2.37
C GLN A 35 2.45 -18.33 -2.49
N GLN A 36 1.72 -18.27 -1.38
CA GLN A 36 0.29 -17.88 -1.41
C GLN A 36 0.09 -16.44 -1.87
N THR A 37 1.09 -15.58 -1.75
CA THR A 37 1.01 -14.17 -2.15
C THR A 37 1.46 -13.92 -3.61
N VAL A 38 1.98 -14.94 -4.30
CA VAL A 38 2.54 -14.81 -5.66
C VAL A 38 1.53 -14.21 -6.63
N LEU A 39 0.32 -14.76 -6.72
CA LEU A 39 -0.68 -14.31 -7.69
C LEU A 39 -1.07 -12.85 -7.47
N GLY A 40 -1.29 -12.44 -6.22
CA GLY A 40 -1.59 -11.05 -5.87
C GLY A 40 -0.43 -10.12 -6.21
N THR A 41 0.80 -10.52 -5.88
CA THR A 41 2.01 -9.73 -6.17
C THR A 41 2.24 -9.56 -7.67
N VAL A 42 2.13 -10.63 -8.44
CA VAL A 42 2.25 -10.59 -9.91
C VAL A 42 1.16 -9.70 -10.51
N TRP A 43 -0.09 -9.85 -10.06
CA TRP A 43 -1.20 -9.02 -10.52
C TRP A 43 -0.95 -7.53 -10.25
N MET A 44 -0.54 -7.15 -9.05
CA MET A 44 -0.23 -5.76 -8.72
C MET A 44 0.93 -5.20 -9.54
N GLN A 45 1.97 -6.00 -9.82
CA GLN A 45 3.13 -5.56 -10.58
C GLN A 45 2.90 -5.47 -12.09
N THR A 46 2.04 -6.32 -12.66
CA THR A 46 2.00 -6.53 -14.12
C THR A 46 0.64 -6.27 -14.76
N SER A 47 -0.44 -6.27 -13.98
CA SER A 47 -1.80 -6.20 -14.54
C SER A 47 -2.15 -4.77 -14.98
N ALA A 48 -2.66 -4.65 -16.19
CA ALA A 48 -3.20 -3.40 -16.72
C ALA A 48 -4.47 -2.99 -15.97
N GLU A 49 -5.26 -3.95 -15.52
CA GLU A 49 -6.50 -3.74 -14.77
C GLU A 49 -6.21 -3.12 -13.39
N TYR A 50 -5.16 -3.60 -12.68
CA TYR A 50 -4.73 -3.00 -11.43
C TYR A 50 -4.35 -1.53 -11.64
N ARG A 51 -3.48 -1.25 -12.61
CA ARG A 51 -3.07 0.12 -12.93
C ARG A 51 -4.25 1.00 -13.32
N ALA A 52 -5.16 0.50 -14.15
CA ALA A 52 -6.37 1.22 -14.55
C ALA A 52 -7.26 1.54 -13.34
N SER A 53 -7.45 0.59 -12.43
CA SER A 53 -8.21 0.77 -11.20
C SER A 53 -7.61 1.85 -10.29
N VAL A 54 -6.28 1.86 -10.13
CA VAL A 54 -5.58 2.88 -9.34
C VAL A 54 -5.75 4.27 -9.95
N TYR A 55 -5.56 4.41 -11.27
CA TYR A 55 -5.82 5.68 -11.97
C TYR A 55 -7.28 6.13 -11.84
N GLN A 56 -8.23 5.19 -11.93
CA GLN A 56 -9.65 5.50 -11.79
C GLN A 56 -9.97 6.08 -10.40
N VAL A 57 -9.39 5.53 -9.33
CA VAL A 57 -9.58 6.05 -7.97
C VAL A 57 -9.05 7.48 -7.85
N PHE A 58 -7.83 7.77 -8.33
CA PHE A 58 -7.29 9.12 -8.28
C PHE A 58 -8.07 10.11 -9.17
N ASN A 59 -8.54 9.68 -10.34
CA ASN A 59 -9.38 10.53 -11.20
C ASN A 59 -10.74 10.82 -10.54
N PHE A 60 -11.33 9.85 -9.88
CA PHE A 60 -12.56 10.06 -9.11
C PHE A 60 -12.30 11.03 -7.94
N ALA A 61 -11.20 10.86 -7.20
CA ALA A 61 -10.84 11.77 -6.12
C ALA A 61 -10.59 13.22 -6.61
N LYS A 62 -10.00 13.42 -7.80
CA LYS A 62 -9.91 14.76 -8.43
C LYS A 62 -11.29 15.37 -8.67
N SER A 63 -12.23 14.60 -9.20
CA SER A 63 -13.60 15.07 -9.46
C SER A 63 -14.31 15.44 -8.16
N ARG A 64 -14.17 14.63 -7.12
CA ARG A 64 -14.72 14.92 -5.79
C ARG A 64 -14.12 16.19 -5.19
N PHE A 65 -12.80 16.39 -5.32
CA PHE A 65 -12.16 17.62 -4.84
C PHE A 65 -12.73 18.87 -5.54
N ILE A 66 -12.94 18.84 -6.84
CA ILE A 66 -13.55 19.97 -7.58
C ILE A 66 -14.98 20.22 -7.13
N GLU A 67 -15.76 19.18 -6.89
CA GLU A 67 -17.12 19.30 -6.35
C GLU A 67 -17.09 19.96 -4.96
N GLU A 68 -16.22 19.51 -4.05
CA GLU A 68 -16.07 20.14 -2.73
C GLU A 68 -15.61 21.60 -2.86
N LYS A 69 -14.67 21.89 -3.75
CA LYS A 69 -14.20 23.26 -4.00
C LYS A 69 -15.33 24.20 -4.42
N SER A 70 -16.29 23.72 -5.18
CA SER A 70 -17.43 24.55 -5.66
C SER A 70 -18.37 25.00 -4.53
N LYS A 71 -18.30 24.36 -3.35
CA LYS A 71 -19.15 24.69 -2.19
C LYS A 71 -18.67 25.93 -1.40
N ASN A 72 -17.50 26.47 -1.75
CA ASN A 72 -16.94 27.70 -1.18
C ASN A 72 -16.88 27.71 0.37
N TYR A 73 -16.20 26.75 0.95
CA TYR A 73 -15.98 26.72 2.40
C TYR A 73 -15.12 27.90 2.89
N GLU A 74 -15.36 28.35 4.12
CA GLU A 74 -14.54 29.39 4.77
C GLU A 74 -13.09 28.95 4.98
N LYS A 75 -12.90 27.67 5.35
CA LYS A 75 -11.58 27.08 5.52
C LYS A 75 -11.01 26.63 4.17
N LYS A 76 -9.69 26.71 4.05
CA LYS A 76 -8.98 26.18 2.91
C LYS A 76 -9.20 24.66 2.78
N LEU A 77 -9.40 24.17 1.56
CA LEU A 77 -9.55 22.75 1.30
C LEU A 77 -8.25 22.00 1.49
N ALA A 78 -8.34 20.84 2.10
CA ALA A 78 -7.25 19.88 2.19
C ALA A 78 -7.72 18.48 1.82
N VAL A 79 -6.78 17.66 1.37
CA VAL A 79 -6.95 16.23 1.17
C VAL A 79 -5.99 15.49 2.10
N ILE A 80 -6.46 14.42 2.70
CA ILE A 80 -5.64 13.53 3.53
C ILE A 80 -5.41 12.23 2.76
N VAL A 81 -4.16 11.84 2.62
CA VAL A 81 -3.74 10.57 2.01
C VAL A 81 -2.91 9.74 2.98
N ASP A 82 -3.00 8.44 2.87
CA ASP A 82 -2.02 7.53 3.49
C ASP A 82 -0.77 7.41 2.59
N ILE A 83 0.25 6.78 3.07
CA ILE A 83 1.50 6.59 2.34
C ILE A 83 1.59 5.19 1.75
N ASP A 84 1.65 4.16 2.61
CA ASP A 84 1.90 2.78 2.19
C ASP A 84 0.69 2.22 1.43
N GLU A 85 0.92 1.68 0.24
CA GLU A 85 -0.10 1.17 -0.70
C GLU A 85 -1.19 2.19 -1.07
N THR A 86 -0.88 3.48 -0.86
CA THR A 86 -1.76 4.58 -1.27
C THR A 86 -1.05 5.54 -2.21
N VAL A 87 0.02 6.19 -1.77
CA VAL A 87 0.84 7.05 -2.63
C VAL A 87 2.20 6.43 -2.96
N LEU A 88 2.74 5.57 -2.09
CA LEU A 88 3.94 4.78 -2.33
C LEU A 88 3.60 3.29 -2.46
N ASP A 89 4.20 2.66 -3.48
CA ASP A 89 4.05 1.25 -3.82
C ASP A 89 5.20 0.43 -3.20
N ASN A 90 4.87 -0.45 -2.27
CA ASN A 90 5.83 -1.33 -1.62
C ASN A 90 5.81 -2.77 -2.17
N ILE A 91 5.12 -3.04 -3.28
CA ILE A 91 4.94 -4.38 -3.82
C ILE A 91 6.27 -5.07 -4.15
N TYR A 92 7.33 -4.30 -4.43
CA TYR A 92 8.64 -4.85 -4.72
C TYR A 92 9.25 -5.59 -3.52
N THR A 93 9.03 -5.13 -2.29
CA THR A 93 9.50 -5.86 -1.11
C THR A 93 8.77 -7.20 -0.93
N GLN A 94 7.48 -7.26 -1.30
CA GLN A 94 6.74 -8.52 -1.29
C GLN A 94 7.31 -9.52 -2.32
N ALA A 95 7.70 -9.05 -3.50
CA ALA A 95 8.34 -9.88 -4.51
C ALA A 95 9.72 -10.42 -4.04
N GLU A 96 10.47 -9.61 -3.28
CA GLU A 96 11.74 -10.06 -2.68
C GLU A 96 11.51 -11.16 -1.64
N TYR A 97 10.49 -11.02 -0.76
CA TYR A 97 10.15 -12.09 0.19
C TYR A 97 9.80 -13.41 -0.52
N ILE A 98 9.02 -13.35 -1.61
CA ILE A 98 8.67 -14.53 -2.40
C ILE A 98 9.92 -15.20 -2.98
N LYS A 99 10.84 -14.44 -3.59
CA LYS A 99 12.08 -14.95 -4.17
C LYS A 99 12.97 -15.63 -3.14
N GLU A 100 12.99 -15.12 -1.93
CA GLU A 100 13.79 -15.65 -0.82
C GLU A 100 13.08 -16.77 -0.05
N GLY A 101 11.83 -17.11 -0.40
CA GLY A 101 11.02 -18.07 0.35
C GLY A 101 10.72 -17.61 1.78
N LYS A 102 10.68 -16.31 2.00
CA LYS A 102 10.45 -15.67 3.31
C LYS A 102 9.08 -15.03 3.38
N ASN A 103 8.64 -14.77 4.60
CA ASN A 103 7.44 -13.98 4.88
C ASN A 103 7.80 -12.57 5.35
N PHE A 104 6.77 -11.75 5.54
CA PHE A 104 6.90 -10.43 6.15
C PHE A 104 7.69 -10.51 7.47
N SER A 105 8.63 -9.59 7.62
CA SER A 105 9.42 -9.42 8.83
C SER A 105 9.48 -7.93 9.18
N PRO A 106 9.19 -7.53 10.44
CA PRO A 106 9.31 -6.13 10.86
C PRO A 106 10.69 -5.54 10.58
N LYS A 107 11.75 -6.32 10.75
CA LYS A 107 13.13 -5.89 10.49
C LYS A 107 13.35 -5.61 8.99
N ALA A 108 12.96 -6.53 8.12
CA ALA A 108 13.10 -6.35 6.68
C ALA A 108 12.22 -5.19 6.16
N TRP A 109 11.05 -5.00 6.75
CA TRP A 109 10.19 -3.85 6.47
C TRP A 109 10.86 -2.53 6.89
N ASP A 110 11.51 -2.46 8.04
CA ASP A 110 12.26 -1.29 8.47
C ASP A 110 13.45 -1.00 7.54
N GLU A 111 14.15 -2.03 7.08
CA GLU A 111 15.24 -1.91 6.11
C GLU A 111 14.74 -1.40 4.75
N TRP A 112 13.61 -1.91 4.26
CA TRP A 112 12.97 -1.43 3.03
C TRP A 112 12.64 0.06 3.09
N ARG A 113 11.98 0.51 4.15
CA ARG A 113 11.61 1.93 4.32
C ARG A 113 12.83 2.84 4.42
N LYS A 114 13.90 2.38 5.07
CA LYS A 114 15.18 3.11 5.13
C LYS A 114 15.90 3.18 3.78
N ALA A 115 15.65 2.23 2.90
CA ALA A 115 16.25 2.20 1.57
C ALA A 115 15.63 3.20 0.59
N GLU A 116 14.47 3.80 0.93
CA GLU A 116 13.79 4.83 0.12
C GLU A 116 13.54 4.39 -1.33
N LYS A 117 13.14 3.13 -1.50
CA LYS A 117 12.99 2.48 -2.82
C LYS A 117 11.53 2.34 -3.28
N ALA A 118 10.57 2.70 -2.43
CA ALA A 118 9.17 2.63 -2.81
C ALA A 118 8.90 3.63 -3.94
N ALA A 119 8.35 3.13 -5.04
CA ALA A 119 7.96 3.94 -6.19
C ALA A 119 6.62 4.65 -5.93
N ALA A 120 6.33 5.69 -6.69
CA ALA A 120 5.01 6.31 -6.65
C ALA A 120 3.93 5.37 -7.20
N MET A 121 2.79 5.29 -6.52
CA MET A 121 1.60 4.65 -7.06
C MET A 121 1.16 5.32 -8.37
N PRO A 122 0.66 4.55 -9.37
CA PRO A 122 0.22 5.11 -10.65
C PRO A 122 -0.81 6.24 -10.47
N GLY A 123 -0.49 7.45 -10.96
CA GLY A 123 -1.37 8.62 -10.87
C GLY A 123 -1.33 9.39 -9.54
N ALA A 124 -0.65 8.91 -8.51
CA ALA A 124 -0.60 9.57 -7.20
C ALA A 124 0.09 10.93 -7.24
N VAL A 125 1.22 11.05 -7.94
CA VAL A 125 1.95 12.33 -8.10
C VAL A 125 1.10 13.35 -8.84
N ASP A 126 0.44 12.93 -9.93
CA ASP A 126 -0.47 13.79 -10.71
C ASP A 126 -1.67 14.24 -9.88
N PHE A 127 -2.19 13.35 -9.01
CA PHE A 127 -3.26 13.70 -8.09
C PHE A 127 -2.82 14.78 -7.09
N VAL A 128 -1.68 14.58 -6.44
CA VAL A 128 -1.14 15.55 -5.47
C VAL A 128 -0.89 16.91 -6.14
N ASN A 129 -0.26 16.92 -7.31
CA ASN A 129 -0.04 18.15 -8.06
C ASN A 129 -1.36 18.85 -8.42
N PHE A 130 -2.35 18.09 -8.90
CA PHE A 130 -3.68 18.61 -9.21
C PHE A 130 -4.34 19.31 -8.01
N ILE A 131 -4.25 18.75 -6.81
CA ILE A 131 -4.81 19.36 -5.60
C ILE A 131 -4.16 20.73 -5.34
N TYR A 132 -2.82 20.80 -5.37
CA TYR A 132 -2.11 22.07 -5.16
C TYR A 132 -2.40 23.10 -6.26
N GLU A 133 -2.45 22.70 -7.53
CA GLU A 133 -2.77 23.56 -8.66
C GLU A 133 -4.18 24.14 -8.57
N ASN A 134 -5.09 23.42 -7.92
CA ASN A 134 -6.44 23.87 -7.66
C ASN A 134 -6.63 24.57 -6.30
N GLY A 135 -5.55 24.94 -5.62
CA GLY A 135 -5.57 25.75 -4.40
C GLY A 135 -5.82 24.97 -3.12
N GLY A 136 -5.83 23.63 -3.17
CA GLY A 136 -5.89 22.77 -1.98
C GLY A 136 -4.53 22.51 -1.36
N GLU A 137 -4.51 21.77 -0.26
CA GLU A 137 -3.31 21.22 0.37
C GLU A 137 -3.44 19.70 0.55
N VAL A 138 -2.32 19.00 0.61
CA VAL A 138 -2.30 17.53 0.82
C VAL A 138 -1.53 17.22 2.09
N PHE A 139 -2.18 16.50 3.00
CA PHE A 139 -1.57 15.98 4.22
C PHE A 139 -1.36 14.47 4.10
N TYR A 140 -0.16 14.02 4.41
CA TYR A 140 0.21 12.61 4.43
C TYR A 140 0.10 12.10 5.87
N ILE A 141 -0.91 11.27 6.18
CA ILE A 141 -1.05 10.67 7.50
C ILE A 141 -0.67 9.19 7.43
N THR A 142 0.42 8.81 8.08
CA THR A 142 0.95 7.45 8.02
C THR A 142 1.09 6.80 9.40
N ASN A 143 1.09 5.47 9.44
CA ASN A 143 1.46 4.70 10.63
C ASN A 143 2.97 4.37 10.70
N ARG A 144 3.78 4.92 9.82
CA ARG A 144 5.23 4.95 9.99
C ARG A 144 5.59 5.77 11.24
N LYS A 145 6.62 5.35 11.96
CA LYS A 145 7.02 5.96 13.23
C LYS A 145 7.74 7.28 13.01
N GLU A 146 7.73 8.15 14.02
CA GLU A 146 8.44 9.45 13.96
C GLU A 146 9.92 9.31 13.61
N ALA A 147 10.61 8.27 14.09
CA ALA A 147 12.00 7.98 13.77
C ALA A 147 12.27 7.74 12.26
N GLU A 148 11.21 7.49 11.49
CA GLU A 148 11.27 7.23 10.05
C GLU A 148 10.92 8.45 9.19
N ARG A 149 10.65 9.60 9.83
CA ARG A 149 10.21 10.84 9.17
C ARG A 149 11.14 11.23 8.01
N LYS A 150 12.44 11.28 8.30
CA LYS A 150 13.43 11.69 7.30
C LYS A 150 13.39 10.80 6.05
N ASN A 151 13.51 9.50 6.22
CA ASN A 151 13.49 8.56 5.08
C ASN A 151 12.15 8.58 4.34
N THR A 152 11.04 8.76 5.07
CA THR A 152 9.71 8.86 4.45
C THR A 152 9.61 10.12 3.59
N LEU A 153 10.04 11.25 4.11
CA LEU A 153 10.04 12.52 3.37
C LEU A 153 10.97 12.45 2.16
N ASP A 154 12.18 11.93 2.34
CA ASP A 154 13.16 11.79 1.26
C ASP A 154 12.63 10.90 0.13
N ASN A 155 11.96 9.78 0.47
CA ASN A 155 11.33 8.92 -0.54
C ASN A 155 10.20 9.65 -1.29
N LEU A 156 9.33 10.40 -0.59
CA LEU A 156 8.28 11.19 -1.24
C LEU A 156 8.87 12.24 -2.20
N LEU A 157 9.89 12.96 -1.76
CA LEU A 157 10.55 13.99 -2.59
C LEU A 157 11.27 13.39 -3.80
N LYS A 158 11.94 12.24 -3.63
CA LYS A 158 12.56 11.48 -4.71
C LYS A 158 11.55 11.07 -5.78
N GLU A 159 10.37 10.65 -5.37
CA GLU A 159 9.26 10.31 -6.26
C GLU A 159 8.47 11.54 -6.75
N LYS A 160 8.98 12.76 -6.49
CA LYS A 160 8.45 14.05 -6.97
C LYS A 160 7.11 14.47 -6.36
N PHE A 161 6.76 13.95 -5.19
CA PHE A 161 5.63 14.47 -4.43
C PHE A 161 5.96 15.85 -3.85
N LYS A 162 4.98 16.74 -3.85
CA LYS A 162 5.00 17.94 -3.02
C LYS A 162 4.76 17.54 -1.57
N ALA A 163 5.81 17.49 -0.78
CA ALA A 163 5.76 17.09 0.62
C ALA A 163 6.77 17.89 1.45
N ASP A 164 6.44 18.16 2.70
CA ASP A 164 7.32 18.79 3.68
C ASP A 164 7.00 18.29 5.09
N ASN A 165 7.77 18.75 6.07
CA ASN A 165 7.59 18.34 7.47
C ASN A 165 6.25 18.79 8.08
N LYS A 166 5.64 19.88 7.61
CA LYS A 166 4.36 20.38 8.10
C LYS A 166 3.22 19.45 7.66
N HIS A 167 3.28 18.97 6.42
CA HIS A 167 2.22 18.16 5.82
C HIS A 167 2.40 16.65 6.03
N LEU A 168 3.53 16.22 6.60
CA LEU A 168 3.80 14.81 6.90
C LEU A 168 3.50 14.51 8.37
N ILE A 169 2.43 13.78 8.64
CA ILE A 169 1.95 13.45 9.97
C ILE A 169 2.24 11.98 10.28
N MET A 170 3.26 11.78 11.12
CA MET A 170 3.74 10.46 11.51
C MET A 170 2.93 9.89 12.68
N LYS A 171 3.08 8.58 12.93
CA LYS A 171 2.51 7.93 14.11
C LYS A 171 3.31 8.30 15.36
N THR A 172 2.62 8.88 16.34
CA THR A 172 3.20 9.28 17.64
C THR A 172 2.68 8.47 18.84
N GLY A 173 1.85 7.48 18.63
CA GLY A 173 1.25 6.67 19.70
C GLY A 173 0.40 5.56 19.11
N GLU A 174 -0.90 5.70 19.19
CA GLU A 174 -1.87 4.74 18.66
C GLU A 174 -1.87 4.68 17.14
N SER A 175 -2.36 3.56 16.61
CA SER A 175 -2.47 3.36 15.15
C SER A 175 -3.70 4.03 14.53
N SER A 176 -4.70 4.42 15.35
CA SER A 176 -5.81 5.23 14.88
C SER A 176 -5.31 6.54 14.28
N LYS A 177 -5.86 6.92 13.16
CA LYS A 177 -5.55 8.19 12.48
C LYS A 177 -6.52 9.32 12.86
N GLU A 178 -7.53 9.03 13.67
CA GLU A 178 -8.63 9.93 13.95
C GLU A 178 -8.16 11.23 14.62
N SER A 179 -7.40 11.15 15.71
CA SER A 179 -6.88 12.33 16.40
C SER A 179 -6.02 13.22 15.50
N ARG A 180 -5.21 12.59 14.63
CA ARG A 180 -4.36 13.30 13.67
C ARG A 180 -5.17 13.96 12.54
N ARG A 181 -6.27 13.35 12.10
CA ARG A 181 -7.22 13.95 11.17
C ARG A 181 -7.92 15.15 11.79
N ASN A 182 -8.44 15.00 13.00
CA ASN A 182 -9.12 16.07 13.72
C ASN A 182 -8.24 17.31 13.92
N GLN A 183 -6.93 17.14 14.10
CA GLN A 183 -5.98 18.26 14.15
C GLN A 183 -5.92 19.06 12.85
N ILE A 184 -5.98 18.40 11.70
CA ILE A 184 -6.02 19.07 10.39
C ILE A 184 -7.35 19.79 10.21
N GLU A 185 -8.45 19.20 10.63
CA GLU A 185 -9.80 19.76 10.52
C GLU A 185 -10.02 21.04 11.33
N VAL A 186 -9.13 21.35 12.31
CA VAL A 186 -9.14 22.63 13.01
C VAL A 186 -8.94 23.80 12.04
N ASP A 187 -7.99 23.67 11.11
CA ASP A 187 -7.58 24.78 10.22
C ASP A 187 -8.07 24.61 8.77
N TYR A 188 -8.41 23.37 8.37
CA TYR A 188 -8.78 23.03 7.01
C TYR A 188 -10.17 22.40 6.93
N HIS A 189 -10.81 22.52 5.78
CA HIS A 189 -11.94 21.68 5.41
C HIS A 189 -11.39 20.46 4.63
N VAL A 190 -11.53 19.26 5.20
CA VAL A 190 -11.06 18.04 4.56
C VAL A 190 -12.09 17.57 3.54
N ALA A 191 -11.70 17.53 2.26
CA ALA A 191 -12.54 17.00 1.19
C ALA A 191 -12.69 15.48 1.37
N ALA A 192 -13.94 14.98 1.36
CA ALA A 192 -14.31 13.58 1.60
C ALA A 192 -14.66 12.85 0.29
#